data_fc6dc198e1b0dd30a77caf0de474d0c7
#
_entry.id   fc6dc198e1b0dd30a77caf0de474d0c7
#
_cell.length_a   1.000
_cell.length_b   1.000
_cell.length_c   1.000
_cell.angle_alpha   90.00
_cell.angle_beta   90.00
_cell.angle_gamma   90.00
#
_symmetry.space_group_name_H-M   'P 1'
#
loop_
_entity.id
_entity.type
_entity.pdbx_description
1 polymer ?
#
loop_
_entity_poly.entity_id
_entity_poly.type
_entity_poly.pdbx_seq_one_letter_code
_entity_poly.pdbx_strand_id
1 'polypeptide(L)'
;MKEPLISVIIPVKEIGAYSIDEGLPGLDRLDYPDFEVLLLPNKRKDSDHALLKKYPWLRIIPTDDITRPAQKRNIGSRASKGDIIAFIDDDAYPSTQWLKKAAILFQEKKVEAVCGPGVLPKKTNEWERIFDLLLRSPIGSGGYSYRFTPEKERYVDDFPSMNLLIKKEIFLELGGFDNDYWPGEDSKLCEELVYKKKGKIFYHPDVLIYHHRRETLQGFLKQHSQYGYHRGAFFAHGDKNSRRFSYLIPSLFVLYLIAVILLSIFIPPMVSTLLLPILTIPLKLYMIGVIIQGIIFTTKTKDFILSMQAIISLMLTHIVYGIFFIKGFYIGWQKKDKIY
;
A
#
# COMPACT_ATOMS: atom_id res chain seq x y z
N MET A 1 19.18 -20.21 19.73
CA MET A 1 19.19 -20.42 18.24
C MET A 1 19.86 -19.20 17.63
N LYS A 2 20.62 -19.38 16.55
CA LYS A 2 21.25 -18.23 15.85
C LYS A 2 20.13 -17.39 15.22
N GLU A 3 20.19 -16.08 15.40
CA GLU A 3 19.27 -15.15 14.73
C GLU A 3 19.49 -15.20 13.21
N PRO A 4 18.43 -15.22 12.36
CA PRO A 4 18.61 -15.25 10.92
C PRO A 4 19.18 -13.92 10.41
N LEU A 5 20.08 -13.97 9.42
CA LEU A 5 20.49 -12.75 8.72
C LEU A 5 19.31 -12.20 7.92
N ILE A 6 19.01 -10.92 8.11
CA ILE A 6 17.92 -10.22 7.40
C ILE A 6 18.50 -9.17 6.45
N SER A 7 18.13 -9.24 5.18
CA SER A 7 18.52 -8.25 4.18
C SER A 7 17.37 -7.26 3.94
N VAL A 8 17.58 -6.01 4.33
CA VAL A 8 16.64 -4.91 4.07
C VAL A 8 16.87 -4.35 2.68
N ILE A 9 15.84 -4.28 1.85
CA ILE A 9 15.91 -3.84 0.46
C ILE A 9 15.11 -2.57 0.26
N ILE A 10 15.78 -1.50 -0.16
CA ILE A 10 15.21 -0.16 -0.34
C ILE A 10 15.40 0.28 -1.79
N PRO A 11 14.37 0.21 -2.64
CA PRO A 11 14.40 0.79 -3.97
C PRO A 11 14.25 2.30 -3.86
N VAL A 12 15.15 3.07 -4.45
CA VAL A 12 15.11 4.53 -4.41
C VAL A 12 15.45 5.12 -5.78
N LYS A 13 14.83 6.23 -6.17
CA LYS A 13 15.21 6.93 -7.40
C LYS A 13 16.59 7.56 -7.25
N GLU A 14 16.78 8.29 -6.17
CA GLU A 14 18.04 8.89 -5.71
C GLU A 14 18.02 8.93 -4.18
N ILE A 15 19.20 8.92 -3.57
CA ILE A 15 19.34 9.01 -2.12
C ILE A 15 19.01 10.45 -1.71
N GLY A 16 17.81 10.66 -1.20
CA GLY A 16 17.26 11.96 -0.84
C GLY A 16 17.13 12.17 0.66
N ALA A 17 16.44 13.26 1.05
CA ALA A 17 16.30 13.69 2.44
C ALA A 17 15.68 12.60 3.33
N TYR A 18 14.60 11.95 2.90
CA TYR A 18 13.99 10.86 3.69
C TYR A 18 14.96 9.74 4.02
N SER A 19 15.76 9.31 3.01
CA SER A 19 16.77 8.27 3.25
C SER A 19 17.86 8.73 4.22
N ILE A 20 18.34 9.98 4.10
CA ILE A 20 19.47 10.53 4.88
C ILE A 20 19.05 10.91 6.31
N ASP A 21 17.90 11.56 6.45
CA ASP A 21 17.50 12.19 7.71
C ASP A 21 16.69 11.24 8.60
N GLU A 22 15.99 10.25 8.02
CA GLU A 22 15.09 9.36 8.72
C GLU A 22 15.36 7.87 8.47
N GLY A 23 15.48 7.42 7.22
CA GLY A 23 15.62 6.02 6.84
C GLY A 23 16.88 5.37 7.40
N LEU A 24 18.06 5.85 6.99
CA LEU A 24 19.35 5.32 7.47
C LEU A 24 19.52 5.48 8.99
N PRO A 25 19.22 6.65 9.61
CA PRO A 25 19.24 6.77 11.07
C PRO A 25 18.23 5.86 11.79
N GLY A 26 17.09 5.58 11.18
CA GLY A 26 16.11 4.61 11.71
C GLY A 26 16.66 3.19 11.73
N LEU A 27 17.28 2.78 10.65
CA LEU A 27 17.93 1.47 10.51
C LEU A 27 19.12 1.31 11.48
N ASP A 28 19.89 2.38 11.72
CA ASP A 28 21.01 2.38 12.65
C ASP A 28 20.61 2.17 14.12
N ARG A 29 19.34 2.46 14.44
CA ARG A 29 18.77 2.26 15.79
C ARG A 29 18.09 0.90 16.00
N LEU A 30 18.16 -0.02 15.02
CA LEU A 30 17.55 -1.33 15.17
C LEU A 30 18.18 -2.13 16.29
N ASP A 31 17.34 -2.70 17.16
CA ASP A 31 17.75 -3.70 18.17
C ASP A 31 17.77 -5.10 17.53
N TYR A 32 18.68 -5.27 16.56
CA TYR A 32 18.88 -6.52 15.86
C TYR A 32 20.29 -6.57 15.28
N PRO A 33 21.13 -7.57 15.63
CA PRO A 33 22.54 -7.53 15.28
C PRO A 33 22.85 -7.99 13.84
N ASP A 34 22.10 -8.96 13.33
CA ASP A 34 22.43 -9.67 12.08
C ASP A 34 21.58 -9.14 10.89
N PHE A 35 21.92 -7.97 10.36
CA PHE A 35 21.28 -7.44 9.17
C PHE A 35 22.24 -6.75 8.19
N GLU A 36 21.85 -6.65 6.94
CA GLU A 36 22.43 -5.79 5.93
C GLU A 36 21.35 -4.94 5.28
N VAL A 37 21.73 -3.81 4.69
CA VAL A 37 20.83 -2.94 3.92
C VAL A 37 21.35 -2.79 2.51
N LEU A 38 20.49 -3.06 1.54
CA LEU A 38 20.75 -2.84 0.12
C LEU A 38 19.90 -1.65 -0.34
N LEU A 39 20.57 -0.54 -0.59
CA LEU A 39 19.96 0.68 -1.12
C LEU A 39 20.23 0.74 -2.63
N LEU A 40 19.16 0.83 -3.42
CA LEU A 40 19.22 0.69 -4.88
C LEU A 40 18.84 2.01 -5.59
N PRO A 41 19.74 3.00 -5.66
CA PRO A 41 19.51 4.22 -6.43
C PRO A 41 19.64 3.96 -7.95
N ASN A 42 19.08 4.87 -8.77
CA ASN A 42 19.32 4.84 -10.22
C ASN A 42 20.81 5.04 -10.52
N LYS A 43 21.44 6.02 -9.86
CA LYS A 43 22.86 6.33 -10.04
C LYS A 43 23.53 6.51 -8.69
N ARG A 44 24.81 6.15 -8.64
CA ARG A 44 25.67 6.43 -7.48
C ARG A 44 26.21 7.86 -7.59
N LYS A 45 26.34 8.53 -6.45
CA LYS A 45 26.96 9.85 -6.31
C LYS A 45 28.25 9.75 -5.49
N ASP A 46 29.19 10.68 -5.66
CA ASP A 46 30.41 10.71 -4.86
C ASP A 46 30.12 10.89 -3.36
N SER A 47 29.08 11.64 -3.03
CA SER A 47 28.61 11.79 -1.65
C SER A 47 28.22 10.49 -0.95
N ASP A 48 27.91 9.42 -1.69
CA ASP A 48 27.49 8.13 -1.14
C ASP A 48 28.65 7.41 -0.42
N HIS A 49 29.91 7.78 -0.70
CA HIS A 49 31.07 7.24 0.02
C HIS A 49 31.02 7.58 1.52
N ALA A 50 30.54 8.76 1.89
CA ALA A 50 30.39 9.14 3.29
C ALA A 50 29.38 8.25 4.02
N LEU A 51 28.28 7.87 3.35
CA LEU A 51 27.25 6.98 3.91
C LEU A 51 27.80 5.56 4.14
N LEU A 52 28.57 5.02 3.18
CA LEU A 52 29.20 3.71 3.31
C LEU A 52 30.24 3.66 4.43
N LYS A 53 30.94 4.76 4.68
CA LYS A 53 31.87 4.88 5.83
C LYS A 53 31.13 4.96 7.17
N LYS A 54 29.99 5.65 7.18
CA LYS A 54 29.17 5.86 8.39
C LYS A 54 28.39 4.61 8.80
N TYR A 55 27.88 3.85 7.82
CA TYR A 55 27.00 2.70 8.04
C TYR A 55 27.63 1.41 7.47
N PRO A 56 28.38 0.63 8.25
CA PRO A 56 29.10 -0.57 7.78
C PRO A 56 28.19 -1.68 7.24
N TRP A 57 26.92 -1.71 7.67
CA TRP A 57 25.89 -2.64 7.21
C TRP A 57 25.25 -2.24 5.87
N LEU A 58 25.56 -1.03 5.33
CA LEU A 58 24.98 -0.49 4.10
C LEU A 58 25.75 -0.96 2.87
N ARG A 59 25.00 -1.37 1.85
CA ARG A 59 25.50 -1.61 0.48
C ARG A 59 24.67 -0.76 -0.48
N ILE A 60 25.33 -0.03 -1.37
CA ILE A 60 24.68 0.78 -2.40
C ILE A 60 24.92 0.10 -3.75
N ILE A 61 23.82 -0.30 -4.40
CA ILE A 61 23.83 -1.00 -5.69
C ILE A 61 23.09 -0.14 -6.70
N PRO A 62 23.82 0.63 -7.55
CA PRO A 62 23.19 1.42 -8.60
C PRO A 62 22.52 0.52 -9.62
N THR A 63 21.39 0.98 -10.17
CA THR A 63 20.57 0.20 -11.09
C THR A 63 20.43 0.84 -12.47
N ASP A 64 21.10 1.98 -12.70
CA ASP A 64 21.18 2.75 -13.93
C ASP A 64 19.78 2.99 -14.57
N ASP A 65 19.52 2.40 -15.72
CA ASP A 65 18.27 2.58 -16.45
C ASP A 65 17.07 1.80 -15.87
N ILE A 66 17.34 0.95 -14.86
CA ILE A 66 16.27 0.23 -14.17
C ILE A 66 15.65 1.13 -13.10
N THR A 67 14.48 1.70 -13.41
CA THR A 67 13.82 2.70 -12.58
C THR A 67 12.63 2.16 -11.79
N ARG A 68 12.06 1.00 -12.18
CA ARG A 68 10.88 0.41 -11.53
C ARG A 68 11.23 -0.19 -10.18
N PRO A 69 10.51 0.15 -9.09
CA PRO A 69 10.77 -0.39 -7.75
C PRO A 69 10.76 -1.92 -7.69
N ALA A 70 9.84 -2.59 -8.37
CA ALA A 70 9.76 -4.04 -8.44
C ALA A 70 11.06 -4.68 -8.96
N GLN A 71 11.59 -4.15 -10.08
CA GLN A 71 12.84 -4.64 -10.66
C GLN A 71 14.04 -4.43 -9.73
N LYS A 72 14.09 -3.27 -9.07
CA LYS A 72 15.14 -2.97 -8.07
C LYS A 72 15.06 -3.92 -6.87
N ARG A 73 13.86 -4.17 -6.35
CA ARG A 73 13.66 -5.16 -5.28
C ARG A 73 14.11 -6.55 -5.71
N ASN A 74 13.84 -6.96 -6.94
CA ASN A 74 14.33 -8.24 -7.49
C ASN A 74 15.87 -8.30 -7.59
N ILE A 75 16.51 -7.21 -8.01
CA ILE A 75 17.99 -7.11 -8.06
C ILE A 75 18.55 -7.21 -6.64
N GLY A 76 18.02 -6.42 -5.71
CA GLY A 76 18.44 -6.44 -4.30
C GLY A 76 18.26 -7.82 -3.68
N SER A 77 17.14 -8.49 -3.93
CA SER A 77 16.86 -9.84 -3.41
C SER A 77 17.87 -10.88 -3.90
N ARG A 78 18.24 -10.84 -5.17
CA ARG A 78 19.30 -11.72 -5.70
C ARG A 78 20.66 -11.42 -5.11
N ALA A 79 20.99 -10.14 -4.91
CA ALA A 79 22.28 -9.70 -4.36
C ALA A 79 22.38 -9.82 -2.84
N SER A 80 21.27 -10.07 -2.15
CA SER A 80 21.20 -10.16 -0.69
C SER A 80 21.87 -11.42 -0.15
N LYS A 81 22.32 -11.38 1.10
CA LYS A 81 22.97 -12.50 1.81
C LYS A 81 22.06 -13.14 2.86
N GLY A 82 20.99 -12.44 3.26
CA GLY A 82 20.08 -12.88 4.32
C GLY A 82 19.17 -14.02 3.91
N ASP A 83 18.73 -14.77 4.92
CA ASP A 83 17.73 -15.85 4.79
C ASP A 83 16.31 -15.26 4.67
N ILE A 84 16.13 -14.04 5.20
CA ILE A 84 14.89 -13.27 5.14
C ILE A 84 15.17 -11.97 4.40
N ILE A 85 14.27 -11.61 3.49
CA ILE A 85 14.25 -10.33 2.80
C ILE A 85 13.20 -9.45 3.45
N ALA A 86 13.56 -8.22 3.81
CA ALA A 86 12.67 -7.20 4.35
C ALA A 86 12.55 -6.04 3.35
N PHE A 87 11.37 -5.83 2.78
CA PHE A 87 11.09 -4.70 1.90
C PHE A 87 10.59 -3.51 2.72
N ILE A 88 11.12 -2.33 2.44
CA ILE A 88 10.68 -1.04 2.98
C ILE A 88 10.86 0.03 1.89
N ASP A 89 9.99 1.02 1.86
CA ASP A 89 10.05 2.12 0.90
C ASP A 89 11.05 3.20 1.34
N ASP A 90 11.50 4.05 0.42
CA ASP A 90 12.51 5.09 0.66
C ASP A 90 11.97 6.31 1.44
N ASP A 91 10.65 6.42 1.57
CA ASP A 91 9.92 7.39 2.40
C ASP A 91 9.43 6.78 3.74
N ALA A 92 10.14 5.72 4.21
CA ALA A 92 9.81 5.03 5.44
C ALA A 92 11.05 4.73 6.30
N TYR A 93 10.83 4.52 7.60
CA TYR A 93 11.85 4.07 8.55
C TYR A 93 11.27 3.12 9.61
N PRO A 94 12.06 2.15 10.10
CA PRO A 94 11.56 1.13 11.02
C PRO A 94 11.46 1.62 12.47
N SER A 95 10.61 0.95 13.27
CA SER A 95 10.73 0.97 14.73
C SER A 95 11.97 0.17 15.16
N THR A 96 12.49 0.45 16.35
CA THR A 96 13.70 -0.21 16.87
C THR A 96 13.56 -1.74 16.98
N GLN A 97 12.35 -2.24 17.18
CA GLN A 97 12.05 -3.67 17.37
C GLN A 97 11.60 -4.39 16.08
N TRP A 98 11.57 -3.70 14.94
CA TRP A 98 10.99 -4.18 13.68
C TRP A 98 11.53 -5.56 13.26
N LEU A 99 12.86 -5.69 13.07
CA LEU A 99 13.48 -6.94 12.62
C LEU A 99 13.45 -8.02 13.70
N LYS A 100 13.70 -7.64 14.95
CA LYS A 100 13.67 -8.56 16.08
C LYS A 100 12.31 -9.24 16.23
N LYS A 101 11.23 -8.44 16.16
CA LYS A 101 9.88 -8.96 16.25
C LYS A 101 9.54 -9.86 15.05
N ALA A 102 9.94 -9.46 13.85
CA ALA A 102 9.73 -10.29 12.67
C ALA A 102 10.48 -11.62 12.77
N ALA A 103 11.75 -11.63 13.18
CA ALA A 103 12.55 -12.85 13.34
C ALA A 103 11.89 -13.84 14.30
N ILE A 104 11.40 -13.37 15.46
CA ILE A 104 10.65 -14.19 16.42
C ILE A 104 9.42 -14.81 15.76
N LEU A 105 8.63 -14.02 15.01
CA LEU A 105 7.39 -14.49 14.38
C LEU A 105 7.64 -15.54 13.28
N PHE A 106 8.71 -15.43 12.51
CA PHE A 106 9.10 -16.47 11.54
C PHE A 106 9.34 -17.82 12.22
N GLN A 107 9.94 -17.81 13.40
CA GLN A 107 10.23 -19.04 14.18
C GLN A 107 8.96 -19.60 14.84
N GLU A 108 8.19 -18.75 15.53
CA GLU A 108 7.03 -19.17 16.32
C GLU A 108 5.83 -19.58 15.46
N LYS A 109 5.51 -18.78 14.42
CA LYS A 109 4.30 -18.99 13.60
C LYS A 109 4.53 -19.92 12.42
N LYS A 110 5.80 -20.24 12.09
CA LYS A 110 6.18 -21.09 10.94
C LYS A 110 5.50 -20.61 9.63
N VAL A 111 5.67 -19.32 9.34
CA VAL A 111 5.09 -18.63 8.18
C VAL A 111 6.14 -18.33 7.12
N GLU A 112 5.71 -18.07 5.90
CA GLU A 112 6.57 -17.72 4.78
C GLU A 112 6.83 -16.22 4.70
N ALA A 113 5.86 -15.40 5.18
CA ALA A 113 6.00 -13.96 5.23
C ALA A 113 5.39 -13.35 6.49
N VAL A 114 5.94 -12.21 6.90
CA VAL A 114 5.49 -11.39 8.03
C VAL A 114 5.32 -9.96 7.54
N CYS A 115 4.33 -9.25 8.05
CA CYS A 115 4.08 -7.85 7.73
C CYS A 115 3.54 -7.09 8.94
N GLY A 116 3.50 -5.78 8.85
CA GLY A 116 2.98 -4.94 9.90
C GLY A 116 2.66 -3.51 9.45
N PRO A 117 2.08 -2.67 10.31
CA PRO A 117 1.58 -1.37 9.92
C PRO A 117 2.68 -0.39 9.55
N GLY A 118 2.39 0.50 8.58
CA GLY A 118 3.14 1.72 8.32
C GLY A 118 2.38 2.90 8.91
N VAL A 119 2.76 3.35 10.11
CA VAL A 119 2.11 4.48 10.77
C VAL A 119 2.68 5.82 10.31
N LEU A 120 1.91 6.88 10.41
CA LEU A 120 2.38 8.21 10.04
C LEU A 120 3.52 8.67 10.97
N PRO A 121 4.65 9.18 10.46
CA PRO A 121 5.68 9.82 11.27
C PRO A 121 5.16 11.03 12.06
N LYS A 122 5.91 11.45 13.10
CA LYS A 122 5.55 12.64 13.87
C LYS A 122 5.74 13.94 13.09
N LYS A 123 6.78 13.98 12.26
CA LYS A 123 7.14 15.17 11.48
C LYS A 123 6.55 15.03 10.08
N THR A 124 5.41 15.67 9.82
CA THR A 124 4.64 15.54 8.59
C THR A 124 3.99 16.87 8.21
N ASN A 125 3.63 17.01 6.94
CA ASN A 125 2.84 18.13 6.47
C ASN A 125 1.32 17.91 6.71
N GLU A 126 0.50 18.92 6.38
CA GLU A 126 -0.94 18.87 6.60
C GLU A 126 -1.63 17.83 5.71
N TRP A 127 -1.23 17.69 4.43
CA TRP A 127 -1.80 16.70 3.52
C TRP A 127 -1.55 15.27 3.97
N GLU A 128 -0.37 14.97 4.48
CA GLU A 128 -0.07 13.66 5.03
C GLU A 128 -0.99 13.30 6.21
N ARG A 129 -1.28 14.27 7.10
CA ARG A 129 -2.23 14.09 8.21
C ARG A 129 -3.66 13.85 7.71
N ILE A 130 -4.08 14.61 6.69
CA ILE A 130 -5.38 14.44 6.04
C ILE A 130 -5.51 13.02 5.47
N PHE A 131 -4.53 12.56 4.70
CA PHE A 131 -4.59 11.24 4.07
C PHE A 131 -4.44 10.11 5.08
N ASP A 132 -3.69 10.28 6.15
CA ASP A 132 -3.63 9.32 7.25
C ASP A 132 -5.00 9.16 7.94
N LEU A 133 -5.74 10.24 8.14
CA LEU A 133 -7.12 10.18 8.65
C LEU A 133 -8.02 9.34 7.73
N LEU A 134 -7.91 9.52 6.42
CA LEU A 134 -8.68 8.75 5.45
C LEU A 134 -8.33 7.27 5.55
N LEU A 135 -7.04 6.94 5.43
CA LEU A 135 -6.54 5.57 5.38
C LEU A 135 -6.80 4.78 6.68
N ARG A 136 -6.91 5.47 7.81
CA ARG A 136 -7.26 4.89 9.10
C ARG A 136 -8.76 4.79 9.35
N SER A 137 -9.60 5.36 8.48
CA SER A 137 -11.04 5.30 8.62
C SER A 137 -11.62 4.06 7.93
N PRO A 138 -12.68 3.45 8.46
CA PRO A 138 -13.33 2.30 7.82
C PRO A 138 -13.81 2.58 6.39
N ILE A 139 -14.36 3.78 6.16
CA ILE A 139 -14.88 4.21 4.85
C ILE A 139 -13.73 4.45 3.86
N GLY A 140 -12.62 5.02 4.30
CA GLY A 140 -11.48 5.33 3.43
C GLY A 140 -10.58 4.13 3.15
N SER A 141 -10.45 3.20 4.11
CA SER A 141 -9.58 2.02 3.97
C SER A 141 -10.28 0.79 3.41
N GLY A 142 -11.62 0.77 3.38
CA GLY A 142 -12.37 -0.41 2.94
C GLY A 142 -12.10 -1.67 3.79
N GLY A 143 -11.75 -1.51 5.07
CA GLY A 143 -11.41 -2.60 5.99
C GLY A 143 -9.92 -2.92 6.10
N TYR A 144 -9.05 -2.09 5.51
CA TYR A 144 -7.58 -2.25 5.54
C TYR A 144 -6.87 -1.24 6.44
N SER A 145 -7.55 -0.66 7.43
CA SER A 145 -7.00 0.29 8.42
C SER A 145 -5.79 -0.27 9.16
N TYR A 146 -5.73 -1.59 9.36
CA TYR A 146 -4.61 -2.29 9.99
C TYR A 146 -3.26 -2.10 9.25
N ARG A 147 -3.28 -1.70 7.98
CA ARG A 147 -2.07 -1.33 7.22
C ARG A 147 -1.46 -0.01 7.69
N PHE A 148 -2.25 0.83 8.34
CA PHE A 148 -1.91 2.21 8.72
C PHE A 148 -2.00 2.47 10.22
N THR A 149 -2.58 1.54 10.98
CA THR A 149 -2.76 1.61 12.43
C THR A 149 -2.47 0.24 13.03
N PRO A 150 -1.74 0.15 14.16
CA PRO A 150 -1.57 -1.11 14.86
C PRO A 150 -2.92 -1.68 15.29
N GLU A 151 -3.22 -2.89 14.82
CA GLU A 151 -4.43 -3.63 15.15
C GLU A 151 -4.08 -5.07 15.56
N LYS A 152 -5.08 -5.85 15.95
CA LYS A 152 -4.90 -7.26 16.36
C LYS A 152 -4.21 -8.08 15.27
N GLU A 153 -3.28 -8.95 15.68
CA GLU A 153 -2.59 -9.90 14.81
C GLU A 153 -3.57 -10.79 14.01
N ARG A 154 -3.19 -11.12 12.77
CA ARG A 154 -4.03 -11.91 11.85
C ARG A 154 -3.25 -12.50 10.70
N TYR A 155 -3.79 -13.53 10.05
CA TYR A 155 -3.34 -13.94 8.73
C TYR A 155 -3.96 -13.04 7.67
N VAL A 156 -3.18 -12.69 6.65
CA VAL A 156 -3.61 -11.86 5.52
C VAL A 156 -3.20 -12.53 4.21
N ASP A 157 -3.88 -12.18 3.13
CA ASP A 157 -3.62 -12.71 1.78
C ASP A 157 -3.17 -11.63 0.79
N ASP A 158 -2.99 -10.39 1.28
CA ASP A 158 -2.55 -9.26 0.49
C ASP A 158 -1.96 -8.18 1.41
N PHE A 159 -0.70 -7.83 1.17
CA PHE A 159 -0.03 -6.76 1.92
C PHE A 159 0.97 -6.02 1.02
N PRO A 160 1.04 -4.67 1.10
CA PRO A 160 1.97 -3.89 0.28
C PRO A 160 3.43 -4.10 0.70
N SER A 161 4.32 -4.04 -0.28
CA SER A 161 5.77 -4.19 -0.10
C SER A 161 6.43 -3.07 0.71
N MET A 162 5.69 -2.06 1.12
CA MET A 162 6.19 -1.02 2.04
C MET A 162 6.67 -1.58 3.38
N ASN A 163 6.12 -2.72 3.83
CA ASN A 163 6.50 -3.41 5.07
C ASN A 163 6.18 -4.91 4.97
N LEU A 164 6.86 -5.59 4.08
CA LEU A 164 6.72 -7.03 3.87
C LEU A 164 8.08 -7.71 4.05
N LEU A 165 8.14 -8.67 4.97
CA LEU A 165 9.30 -9.52 5.16
C LEU A 165 8.93 -10.93 4.67
N ILE A 166 9.82 -11.58 3.92
CA ILE A 166 9.57 -12.89 3.31
C ILE A 166 10.84 -13.73 3.32
N LYS A 167 10.70 -15.05 3.50
CA LYS A 167 11.83 -15.97 3.33
C LYS A 167 12.40 -15.85 1.92
N LYS A 168 13.71 -15.66 1.82
CA LYS A 168 14.38 -15.43 0.52
C LYS A 168 14.16 -16.60 -0.45
N GLU A 169 14.26 -17.83 0.02
CA GLU A 169 14.02 -19.03 -0.78
C GLU A 169 12.63 -19.01 -1.44
N ILE A 170 11.60 -18.65 -0.67
CA ILE A 170 10.21 -18.58 -1.14
C ILE A 170 10.04 -17.45 -2.14
N PHE A 171 10.62 -16.26 -1.87
CA PHE A 171 10.58 -15.13 -2.80
C PHE A 171 11.21 -15.46 -4.15
N LEU A 172 12.36 -16.13 -4.15
CA LEU A 172 13.06 -16.52 -5.37
C LEU A 172 12.34 -17.67 -6.11
N GLU A 173 11.75 -18.60 -5.38
CA GLU A 173 10.95 -19.70 -5.95
C GLU A 173 9.68 -19.18 -6.66
N LEU A 174 9.07 -18.10 -6.15
CA LEU A 174 7.96 -17.41 -6.80
C LEU A 174 8.39 -16.55 -8.00
N GLY A 175 9.71 -16.45 -8.29
CA GLY A 175 10.24 -15.62 -9.37
C GLY A 175 10.43 -14.13 -9.00
N GLY A 176 10.13 -13.76 -7.76
CA GLY A 176 10.18 -12.38 -7.28
C GLY A 176 8.94 -11.57 -7.63
N PHE A 177 9.08 -10.25 -7.70
CA PHE A 177 8.00 -9.38 -8.16
C PHE A 177 7.87 -9.45 -9.68
N ASP A 178 6.65 -9.66 -10.16
CA ASP A 178 6.35 -9.64 -11.58
C ASP A 178 6.31 -8.19 -12.11
N ASN A 179 7.15 -7.89 -13.08
CA ASN A 179 7.32 -6.55 -13.60
C ASN A 179 6.16 -6.06 -14.48
N ASP A 180 5.33 -6.97 -14.97
CA ASP A 180 4.17 -6.64 -15.82
C ASP A 180 3.00 -6.06 -15.01
N TYR A 181 3.00 -6.27 -13.68
CA TYR A 181 1.94 -5.84 -12.77
C TYR A 181 2.24 -4.57 -11.97
N TRP A 182 3.14 -3.72 -12.42
CA TRP A 182 3.45 -2.48 -11.70
C TRP A 182 2.50 -1.31 -12.05
N PRO A 183 1.96 -0.60 -11.02
CA PRO A 183 1.91 -0.95 -9.59
C PRO A 183 0.89 -2.05 -9.31
N GLY A 184 1.22 -2.98 -8.39
CA GLY A 184 0.38 -4.12 -7.99
C GLY A 184 1.14 -5.44 -7.92
N GLU A 185 2.45 -5.37 -8.18
CA GLU A 185 3.38 -6.50 -8.11
C GLU A 185 3.37 -7.21 -6.75
N ASP A 186 3.17 -6.43 -5.67
CA ASP A 186 3.04 -6.95 -4.30
C ASP A 186 1.77 -7.78 -4.10
N SER A 187 0.65 -7.31 -4.63
CA SER A 187 -0.60 -8.07 -4.60
C SER A 187 -0.51 -9.37 -5.40
N LYS A 188 0.21 -9.35 -6.52
CA LYS A 188 0.43 -10.56 -7.32
C LYS A 188 1.32 -11.56 -6.60
N LEU A 189 2.42 -11.11 -5.99
CA LEU A 189 3.27 -11.94 -5.15
C LEU A 189 2.47 -12.58 -4.01
N CYS A 190 1.63 -11.81 -3.31
CA CYS A 190 0.78 -12.32 -2.25
C CYS A 190 -0.26 -13.34 -2.75
N GLU A 191 -0.88 -13.11 -3.91
CA GLU A 191 -1.80 -14.05 -4.55
C GLU A 191 -1.11 -15.39 -4.82
N GLU A 192 0.08 -15.35 -5.38
CA GLU A 192 0.86 -16.56 -5.70
C GLU A 192 1.31 -17.29 -4.43
N LEU A 193 1.82 -16.55 -3.44
CA LEU A 193 2.22 -17.13 -2.17
C LEU A 193 1.05 -17.84 -1.47
N VAL A 194 -0.08 -17.16 -1.32
CA VAL A 194 -1.19 -17.68 -0.50
C VAL A 194 -2.04 -18.69 -1.26
N TYR A 195 -2.39 -18.40 -2.51
CA TYR A 195 -3.38 -19.21 -3.21
C TYR A 195 -2.79 -20.30 -4.09
N LYS A 196 -1.57 -20.10 -4.64
CA LYS A 196 -0.89 -21.14 -5.43
C LYS A 196 0.02 -22.01 -4.55
N LYS A 197 0.91 -21.39 -3.76
CA LYS A 197 1.86 -22.09 -2.88
C LYS A 197 1.27 -22.58 -1.57
N LYS A 198 0.09 -22.07 -1.16
CA LYS A 198 -0.54 -22.33 0.15
C LYS A 198 0.29 -21.84 1.33
N GLY A 199 1.17 -20.86 1.09
CA GLY A 199 1.95 -20.19 2.12
C GLY A 199 1.10 -19.22 2.95
N LYS A 200 1.66 -18.72 4.05
CA LYS A 200 0.97 -17.88 5.02
C LYS A 200 1.70 -16.56 5.18
N ILE A 201 0.94 -15.46 5.17
CA ILE A 201 1.40 -14.13 5.53
C ILE A 201 0.81 -13.76 6.89
N PHE A 202 1.64 -13.42 7.87
CA PHE A 202 1.20 -13.08 9.21
C PHE A 202 1.43 -11.59 9.49
N TYR A 203 0.34 -10.88 9.77
CA TYR A 203 0.38 -9.49 10.21
C TYR A 203 0.52 -9.42 11.72
N HIS A 204 1.45 -8.57 12.19
CA HIS A 204 1.61 -8.26 13.60
C HIS A 204 1.82 -6.76 13.83
N PRO A 205 1.13 -6.14 14.83
CA PRO A 205 1.20 -4.70 15.08
C PRO A 205 2.59 -4.18 15.46
N ASP A 206 3.44 -5.01 16.08
CA ASP A 206 4.78 -4.63 16.51
C ASP A 206 5.83 -4.73 15.38
N VAL A 207 5.51 -5.35 14.24
CA VAL A 207 6.34 -5.28 13.03
C VAL A 207 6.07 -3.93 12.36
N LEU A 208 6.39 -2.87 13.06
CA LEU A 208 5.96 -1.51 12.77
C LEU A 208 7.05 -0.70 12.07
N ILE A 209 6.64 0.01 11.04
CA ILE A 209 7.44 1.07 10.42
C ILE A 209 6.69 2.41 10.51
N TYR A 210 7.44 3.49 10.33
CA TYR A 210 6.90 4.83 10.08
C TYR A 210 6.98 5.09 8.59
N HIS A 211 5.87 5.50 7.97
CA HIS A 211 5.78 5.65 6.53
C HIS A 211 5.02 6.95 6.18
N HIS A 212 5.67 7.81 5.43
CA HIS A 212 5.08 9.05 4.95
C HIS A 212 3.90 8.81 4.01
N ARG A 213 2.97 9.74 3.96
CA ARG A 213 1.86 9.74 3.00
C ARG A 213 2.22 10.62 1.81
N ARG A 214 1.38 10.67 0.81
CA ARG A 214 1.56 11.62 -0.29
C ARG A 214 1.44 13.06 0.24
N GLU A 215 2.30 13.94 -0.26
CA GLU A 215 2.39 15.33 0.22
C GLU A 215 1.37 16.27 -0.42
N THR A 216 0.62 15.80 -1.43
CA THR A 216 -0.35 16.59 -2.20
C THR A 216 -1.59 15.79 -2.55
N LEU A 217 -2.74 16.48 -2.69
CA LEU A 217 -4.00 15.86 -3.12
C LEU A 217 -3.86 15.21 -4.51
N GLN A 218 -3.18 15.87 -5.44
CA GLN A 218 -2.97 15.31 -6.78
C GLN A 218 -2.17 14.00 -6.73
N GLY A 219 -1.10 13.96 -5.95
CA GLY A 219 -0.29 12.75 -5.76
C GLY A 219 -1.09 11.60 -5.15
N PHE A 220 -1.93 11.92 -4.16
CA PHE A 220 -2.80 10.95 -3.50
C PHE A 220 -3.87 10.38 -4.44
N LEU A 221 -4.57 11.25 -5.18
CA LEU A 221 -5.58 10.83 -6.16
C LEU A 221 -4.96 10.02 -7.31
N LYS A 222 -3.76 10.41 -7.79
CA LYS A 222 -3.01 9.64 -8.79
C LYS A 222 -2.69 8.23 -8.28
N GLN A 223 -2.23 8.10 -7.03
CA GLN A 223 -1.97 6.80 -6.41
C GLN A 223 -3.23 5.93 -6.34
N HIS A 224 -4.37 6.52 -5.91
CA HIS A 224 -5.64 5.79 -5.82
C HIS A 224 -6.23 5.47 -7.21
N SER A 225 -5.99 6.27 -8.23
CA SER A 225 -6.35 5.92 -9.61
C SER A 225 -5.59 4.67 -10.10
N GLN A 226 -4.31 4.56 -9.77
CA GLN A 226 -3.50 3.38 -10.07
C GLN A 226 -3.99 2.15 -9.29
N TYR A 227 -4.29 2.30 -8.00
CA TYR A 227 -4.86 1.22 -7.20
C TYR A 227 -6.19 0.73 -7.77
N GLY A 228 -7.11 1.65 -8.10
CA GLY A 228 -8.38 1.29 -8.75
C GLY A 228 -8.15 0.51 -10.05
N TYR A 229 -7.30 1.03 -10.94
CA TYR A 229 -7.00 0.41 -12.22
C TYR A 229 -6.49 -1.04 -12.07
N HIS A 230 -5.47 -1.25 -11.23
CA HIS A 230 -4.90 -2.59 -11.05
C HIS A 230 -5.84 -3.54 -10.34
N ARG A 231 -6.59 -3.07 -9.32
CA ARG A 231 -7.61 -3.90 -8.67
C ARG A 231 -8.72 -4.32 -9.62
N GLY A 232 -9.14 -3.44 -10.53
CA GLY A 232 -10.10 -3.77 -11.58
C GLY A 232 -9.56 -4.85 -12.54
N ALA A 233 -8.31 -4.71 -13.00
CA ALA A 233 -7.66 -5.68 -13.86
C ALA A 233 -7.51 -7.05 -13.17
N PHE A 234 -7.03 -7.10 -11.93
CA PHE A 234 -6.89 -8.33 -11.15
C PHE A 234 -8.23 -9.01 -10.87
N PHE A 235 -9.26 -8.20 -10.59
CA PHE A 235 -10.61 -8.72 -10.45
C PHE A 235 -11.08 -9.42 -11.72
N ALA A 236 -10.85 -8.83 -12.89
CA ALA A 236 -11.18 -9.43 -14.20
C ALA A 236 -10.39 -10.71 -14.48
N HIS A 237 -9.11 -10.75 -14.11
CA HIS A 237 -8.25 -11.94 -14.23
C HIS A 237 -8.66 -13.07 -13.27
N GLY A 238 -9.36 -12.78 -12.18
CA GLY A 238 -9.81 -13.78 -11.23
C GLY A 238 -8.95 -13.94 -10.00
N ASP A 239 -8.05 -13.01 -9.73
CA ASP A 239 -7.18 -13.03 -8.55
C ASP A 239 -8.03 -12.94 -7.27
N LYS A 240 -7.92 -13.95 -6.40
CA LYS A 240 -8.80 -14.13 -5.24
C LYS A 240 -8.64 -13.03 -4.21
N ASN A 241 -7.40 -12.54 -3.99
CA ASN A 241 -7.12 -11.43 -3.08
C ASN A 241 -7.69 -10.10 -3.55
N SER A 242 -8.07 -9.99 -4.84
CA SER A 242 -8.67 -8.80 -5.44
C SER A 242 -10.19 -8.91 -5.64
N ARG A 243 -10.78 -10.10 -5.52
CA ARG A 243 -12.22 -10.34 -5.61
C ARG A 243 -12.93 -10.10 -4.29
N ARG A 244 -12.86 -8.86 -3.77
CA ARG A 244 -13.50 -8.45 -2.54
C ARG A 244 -14.59 -7.43 -2.82
N PHE A 245 -15.72 -7.58 -2.15
CA PHE A 245 -16.86 -6.67 -2.32
C PHE A 245 -16.49 -5.22 -2.01
N SER A 246 -15.67 -4.97 -0.99
CA SER A 246 -15.21 -3.62 -0.64
C SER A 246 -14.50 -2.88 -1.78
N TYR A 247 -13.80 -3.59 -2.66
CA TYR A 247 -13.16 -2.97 -3.83
C TYR A 247 -14.14 -2.58 -4.94
N LEU A 248 -15.33 -3.21 -4.98
CA LEU A 248 -16.37 -2.90 -5.95
C LEU A 248 -17.23 -1.69 -5.56
N ILE A 249 -17.36 -1.41 -4.26
CA ILE A 249 -18.28 -0.38 -3.75
C ILE A 249 -18.08 0.98 -4.44
N PRO A 250 -16.85 1.54 -4.57
CA PRO A 250 -16.67 2.81 -5.25
C PRO A 250 -17.08 2.79 -6.73
N SER A 251 -16.87 1.65 -7.40
CA SER A 251 -17.23 1.49 -8.81
C SER A 251 -18.73 1.39 -9.01
N LEU A 252 -19.41 0.63 -8.16
CA LEU A 252 -20.86 0.54 -8.15
C LEU A 252 -21.50 1.90 -7.84
N PHE A 253 -20.90 2.65 -6.93
CA PHE A 253 -21.35 4.01 -6.62
C PHE A 253 -21.21 4.96 -7.83
N VAL A 254 -20.10 4.91 -8.56
CA VAL A 254 -19.91 5.69 -9.81
C VAL A 254 -20.96 5.31 -10.87
N LEU A 255 -21.16 4.01 -11.12
CA LEU A 255 -22.18 3.53 -12.05
C LEU A 255 -23.59 3.97 -11.64
N TYR A 256 -23.89 3.90 -10.36
CA TYR A 256 -25.14 4.38 -9.79
C TYR A 256 -25.34 5.89 -10.03
N LEU A 257 -24.30 6.72 -9.78
CA LEU A 257 -24.39 8.16 -10.05
C LEU A 257 -24.66 8.45 -11.54
N ILE A 258 -23.96 7.76 -12.44
CA ILE A 258 -24.19 7.87 -13.88
C ILE A 258 -25.64 7.48 -14.23
N ALA A 259 -26.12 6.37 -13.69
CA ALA A 259 -27.49 5.91 -13.93
C ALA A 259 -28.54 6.93 -13.44
N VAL A 260 -28.39 7.48 -12.24
CA VAL A 260 -29.30 8.50 -11.70
C VAL A 260 -29.30 9.76 -12.58
N ILE A 261 -28.13 10.23 -13.04
CA ILE A 261 -28.02 11.39 -13.94
C ILE A 261 -28.73 11.11 -15.26
N LEU A 262 -28.46 9.98 -15.90
CA LEU A 262 -29.11 9.61 -17.17
C LEU A 262 -30.63 9.48 -17.01
N LEU A 263 -31.09 8.79 -15.97
CA LEU A 263 -32.51 8.66 -15.69
C LEU A 263 -33.18 10.03 -15.46
N SER A 264 -32.51 10.94 -14.74
CA SER A 264 -33.06 12.29 -14.51
C SER A 264 -33.22 13.12 -15.78
N ILE A 265 -32.41 12.83 -16.82
CA ILE A 265 -32.48 13.52 -18.12
C ILE A 265 -33.56 12.93 -19.03
N PHE A 266 -33.71 11.60 -19.04
CA PHE A 266 -34.54 10.90 -20.02
C PHE A 266 -35.94 10.52 -19.49
N ILE A 267 -36.18 10.55 -18.18
CA ILE A 267 -37.49 10.23 -17.61
C ILE A 267 -38.42 11.46 -17.71
N PRO A 268 -39.70 11.27 -18.18
CA PRO A 268 -40.68 12.36 -18.20
C PRO A 268 -40.88 12.99 -16.81
N PRO A 269 -41.11 14.30 -16.71
CA PRO A 269 -41.26 15.03 -15.46
C PRO A 269 -42.27 14.44 -14.47
N MET A 270 -43.40 13.95 -14.96
CA MET A 270 -44.42 13.32 -14.11
C MET A 270 -43.95 12.03 -13.44
N VAL A 271 -43.10 11.23 -14.12
CA VAL A 271 -42.54 9.98 -13.57
C VAL A 271 -41.33 10.29 -12.68
N SER A 272 -40.56 11.31 -13.02
CA SER A 272 -39.35 11.69 -12.28
C SER A 272 -39.71 12.19 -10.87
N THR A 273 -40.81 12.90 -10.66
CA THR A 273 -41.23 13.35 -9.33
C THR A 273 -41.49 12.20 -8.35
N LEU A 274 -41.94 11.04 -8.83
CA LEU A 274 -42.16 9.85 -8.03
C LEU A 274 -40.91 8.99 -7.84
N LEU A 275 -40.09 8.85 -8.90
CA LEU A 275 -38.93 7.92 -8.88
C LEU A 275 -37.67 8.54 -8.30
N LEU A 276 -37.37 9.83 -8.57
CA LEU A 276 -36.14 10.46 -8.10
C LEU A 276 -35.97 10.44 -6.58
N PRO A 277 -36.98 10.67 -5.74
CA PRO A 277 -36.83 10.55 -4.28
C PRO A 277 -36.34 9.17 -3.85
N ILE A 278 -36.83 8.11 -4.52
CA ILE A 278 -36.47 6.69 -4.23
C ILE A 278 -35.05 6.42 -4.79
N LEU A 279 -34.80 6.79 -6.03
CA LEU A 279 -33.50 6.58 -6.67
C LEU A 279 -32.36 7.32 -5.95
N THR A 280 -32.64 8.43 -5.28
CA THR A 280 -31.62 9.18 -4.52
C THR A 280 -31.38 8.66 -3.09
N ILE A 281 -32.10 7.63 -2.62
CA ILE A 281 -31.89 7.05 -1.26
C ILE A 281 -30.43 6.60 -1.03
N PRO A 282 -29.77 5.85 -1.94
CA PRO A 282 -28.38 5.46 -1.71
C PRO A 282 -27.42 6.65 -1.60
N LEU A 283 -27.66 7.72 -2.37
CA LEU A 283 -26.89 8.96 -2.27
C LEU A 283 -27.07 9.64 -0.92
N LYS A 284 -28.32 9.72 -0.42
CA LYS A 284 -28.63 10.28 0.89
C LYS A 284 -27.94 9.48 2.00
N LEU A 285 -28.01 8.15 1.95
CA LEU A 285 -27.32 7.28 2.91
C LEU A 285 -25.79 7.47 2.85
N TYR A 286 -25.21 7.57 1.67
CA TYR A 286 -23.79 7.88 1.48
C TYR A 286 -23.43 9.23 2.13
N MET A 287 -24.23 10.28 1.88
CA MET A 287 -23.99 11.61 2.47
C MET A 287 -24.11 11.61 3.98
N ILE A 288 -25.06 10.85 4.55
CA ILE A 288 -25.17 10.65 6.01
C ILE A 288 -23.87 10.01 6.54
N GLY A 289 -23.38 8.94 5.91
CA GLY A 289 -22.13 8.30 6.28
C GLY A 289 -20.93 9.25 6.21
N VAL A 290 -20.84 10.07 5.18
CA VAL A 290 -19.82 11.11 5.00
C VAL A 290 -19.89 12.18 6.08
N ILE A 291 -21.09 12.64 6.43
CA ILE A 291 -21.31 13.62 7.52
C ILE A 291 -20.88 13.03 8.88
N ILE A 292 -21.31 11.81 9.19
CA ILE A 292 -20.89 11.11 10.41
C ILE A 292 -19.37 11.00 10.47
N GLN A 293 -18.73 10.62 9.36
CA GLN A 293 -17.27 10.53 9.30
C GLN A 293 -16.61 11.90 9.50
N GLY A 294 -17.18 12.98 8.97
CA GLY A 294 -16.72 14.35 9.20
C GLY A 294 -16.77 14.75 10.67
N ILE A 295 -17.88 14.40 11.35
CA ILE A 295 -18.00 14.62 12.80
C ILE A 295 -16.92 13.83 13.55
N ILE A 296 -16.70 12.57 13.21
CA ILE A 296 -15.64 11.73 13.81
C ILE A 296 -14.26 12.35 13.57
N PHE A 297 -13.97 12.84 12.38
CA PHE A 297 -12.70 13.50 12.10
C PHE A 297 -12.54 14.77 12.94
N THR A 298 -13.56 15.63 12.99
CA THR A 298 -13.54 16.87 13.76
C THR A 298 -13.37 16.61 15.26
N THR A 299 -14.03 15.60 15.82
CA THR A 299 -13.87 15.23 17.23
C THR A 299 -12.48 14.71 17.56
N LYS A 300 -11.84 13.98 16.62
CA LYS A 300 -10.48 13.44 16.80
C LYS A 300 -9.39 14.51 16.62
N THR A 301 -9.51 15.34 15.60
CA THR A 301 -8.48 16.33 15.25
C THR A 301 -8.61 17.65 16.00
N LYS A 302 -9.81 18.00 16.45
CA LYS A 302 -10.20 19.31 16.96
C LYS A 302 -10.00 20.44 15.92
N ASP A 303 -9.92 20.06 14.64
CA ASP A 303 -9.71 20.95 13.50
C ASP A 303 -10.79 20.73 12.45
N PHE A 304 -11.71 21.68 12.34
CA PHE A 304 -12.83 21.59 11.40
C PHE A 304 -12.37 21.72 9.94
N ILE A 305 -11.39 22.60 9.65
CA ILE A 305 -10.91 22.84 8.28
C ILE A 305 -10.22 21.60 7.75
N LEU A 306 -9.29 21.03 8.53
CA LEU A 306 -8.60 19.79 8.19
C LEU A 306 -9.59 18.64 7.98
N SER A 307 -10.63 18.56 8.81
CA SER A 307 -11.67 17.53 8.68
C SER A 307 -12.51 17.69 7.42
N MET A 308 -12.84 18.90 7.02
CA MET A 308 -13.54 19.19 5.75
C MET A 308 -12.69 18.84 4.55
N GLN A 309 -11.39 19.18 4.56
CA GLN A 309 -10.44 18.77 3.50
C GLN A 309 -10.33 17.24 3.41
N ALA A 310 -10.32 16.55 4.56
CA ALA A 310 -10.32 15.08 4.60
C ALA A 310 -11.60 14.51 3.96
N ILE A 311 -12.78 15.05 4.26
CA ILE A 311 -14.04 14.60 3.69
C ILE A 311 -14.09 14.83 2.17
N ILE A 312 -13.69 16.00 1.71
CA ILE A 312 -13.62 16.29 0.26
C ILE A 312 -12.66 15.31 -0.43
N SER A 313 -11.47 15.10 0.15
CA SER A 313 -10.50 14.14 -0.36
C SER A 313 -11.03 12.71 -0.40
N LEU A 314 -11.80 12.30 0.62
CA LEU A 314 -12.45 10.99 0.68
C LEU A 314 -13.44 10.81 -0.48
N MET A 315 -14.33 11.77 -0.69
CA MET A 315 -15.32 11.72 -1.78
C MET A 315 -14.66 11.67 -3.16
N LEU A 316 -13.63 12.49 -3.38
CA LEU A 316 -12.85 12.48 -4.63
C LEU A 316 -12.15 11.14 -4.83
N THR A 317 -11.61 10.55 -3.76
CA THR A 317 -10.94 9.25 -3.81
C THR A 317 -11.90 8.14 -4.24
N HIS A 318 -13.12 8.10 -3.69
CA HIS A 318 -14.12 7.12 -4.09
C HIS A 318 -14.48 7.22 -5.57
N ILE A 319 -14.66 8.46 -6.09
CA ILE A 319 -14.98 8.69 -7.51
C ILE A 319 -13.80 8.26 -8.39
N VAL A 320 -12.59 8.75 -8.09
CA VAL A 320 -11.39 8.46 -8.88
C VAL A 320 -11.09 6.96 -8.89
N TYR A 321 -11.07 6.33 -7.71
CA TYR A 321 -10.86 4.89 -7.61
C TYR A 321 -11.91 4.10 -8.40
N GLY A 322 -13.19 4.45 -8.26
CA GLY A 322 -14.31 3.77 -8.95
C GLY A 322 -14.20 3.84 -10.46
N ILE A 323 -13.92 5.04 -11.02
CA ILE A 323 -13.73 5.23 -12.48
C ILE A 323 -12.57 4.37 -12.97
N PHE A 324 -11.43 4.42 -12.30
CA PHE A 324 -10.24 3.68 -12.74
C PHE A 324 -10.36 2.18 -12.52
N PHE A 325 -11.11 1.73 -11.53
CA PHE A 325 -11.43 0.30 -11.38
C PHE A 325 -12.24 -0.21 -12.58
N ILE A 326 -13.29 0.52 -13.00
CA ILE A 326 -14.09 0.16 -14.18
C ILE A 326 -13.19 0.09 -15.42
N LYS A 327 -12.32 1.10 -15.61
CA LYS A 327 -11.35 1.11 -16.72
C LYS A 327 -10.42 -0.11 -16.66
N GLY A 328 -9.86 -0.40 -15.49
CA GLY A 328 -8.96 -1.53 -15.28
C GLY A 328 -9.65 -2.88 -15.51
N PHE A 329 -10.88 -3.02 -15.03
CA PHE A 329 -11.71 -4.21 -15.25
C PHE A 329 -11.92 -4.47 -16.76
N TYR A 330 -12.31 -3.43 -17.50
CA TYR A 330 -12.54 -3.55 -18.95
C TYR A 330 -11.28 -3.97 -19.70
N ILE A 331 -10.12 -3.35 -19.40
CA ILE A 331 -8.86 -3.68 -20.06
C ILE A 331 -8.35 -5.09 -19.63
N GLY A 332 -8.49 -5.44 -18.36
CA GLY A 332 -8.13 -6.76 -17.87
C GLY A 332 -8.98 -7.87 -18.50
N TRP A 333 -10.28 -7.60 -18.68
CA TRP A 333 -11.18 -8.54 -19.35
C TRP A 333 -10.79 -8.78 -20.81
N GLN A 334 -10.44 -7.73 -21.56
CA GLN A 334 -9.98 -7.86 -22.95
C GLN A 334 -8.66 -8.61 -23.11
N LYS A 335 -7.79 -8.56 -22.10
CA LYS A 335 -6.48 -9.22 -22.14
C LYS A 335 -6.51 -10.64 -21.57
N LYS A 336 -7.61 -11.09 -20.98
CA LYS A 336 -7.75 -12.40 -20.34
C LYS A 336 -7.39 -13.56 -21.27
N ASP A 337 -7.74 -13.42 -22.57
CA ASP A 337 -7.48 -14.45 -23.57
C ASP A 337 -6.04 -14.43 -24.13
N LYS A 338 -5.17 -13.50 -23.66
CA LYS A 338 -3.78 -13.37 -24.12
C LYS A 338 -2.74 -13.81 -23.09
N ILE A 339 -3.17 -14.22 -21.89
CA ILE A 339 -2.28 -14.55 -20.75
C ILE A 339 -2.33 -16.05 -20.40
N TYR A 340 -3.13 -16.85 -21.11
CA TYR A 340 -3.19 -18.33 -20.97
C TYR A 340 -2.78 -19.02 -22.26
#